data_f8ffae063fd081258547b791f65a7527
#
_entry.id   f8ffae063fd081258547b791f65a7527
#
_cell.length_a   1.000
_cell.length_b   1.000
_cell.length_c   1.000
_cell.angle_alpha   90.00
_cell.angle_beta   90.00
_cell.angle_gamma   90.00
#
_symmetry.space_group_name_H-M   'P 1'
#
loop_
_entity.id
_entity.type
_entity.pdbx_description
1 polymer ?
#
loop_
_entity_poly.entity_id
_entity_poly.type
_entity_poly.pdbx_seq_one_letter_code
_entity_poly.pdbx_strand_id
1 'polypeptide(L)'
;LGEGSPKQKFRANMDAIHMLKKLETEERNATWQEQEILSKYVGWGGIPEAFDEKRAQWANEYQELKETLTEEEYIAARASTLNAHFTSPAIIRGIYAALERMGFQGGNILEPAMGVGNFFGMLPTTLLGSRLYGVELDSISGRIAQKLYPMANITVAGFETTNQRDFYDVAVGNVPFGNYKVNDRAYNRLGFSIHNYFFAKSLDQIRPGGIIAYVTSHYTMDSKNPSARRYLAQRAKLLGAI
;
A
#
# COMPACT_ATOMS: atom_id res chain seq x y z
N LEU A 1 5.67 11.31 8.72
CA LEU A 1 6.00 10.13 7.92
C LEU A 1 6.90 10.54 6.74
N GLY A 2 8.03 9.84 6.55
CA GLY A 2 8.92 10.09 5.42
C GLY A 2 9.84 11.31 5.52
N GLU A 3 9.91 11.97 6.66
CA GLU A 3 10.84 13.07 6.93
C GLU A 3 12.26 12.57 7.20
N GLY A 4 13.23 13.45 6.98
CA GLY A 4 14.65 13.16 7.21
C GLY A 4 15.48 12.99 5.93
N SER A 5 16.81 13.01 6.12
CA SER A 5 17.77 12.79 5.05
C SER A 5 17.71 11.35 4.51
N PRO A 6 18.23 11.07 3.30
CA PRO A 6 18.30 9.71 2.76
C PRO A 6 18.95 8.69 3.71
N LYS A 7 20.02 9.08 4.41
CA LYS A 7 20.70 8.21 5.37
C LYS A 7 19.84 7.93 6.62
N GLN A 8 19.07 8.91 7.10
CA GLN A 8 18.13 8.73 8.21
C GLN A 8 16.98 7.79 7.82
N LYS A 9 16.44 7.92 6.60
CA LYS A 9 15.42 7.01 6.06
C LYS A 9 15.96 5.58 5.95
N PHE A 10 17.18 5.44 5.44
CA PHE A 10 17.86 4.14 5.38
C PHE A 10 17.95 3.51 6.78
N ARG A 11 18.45 4.26 7.77
CA ARG A 11 18.58 3.75 9.14
C ARG A 11 17.24 3.33 9.72
N ALA A 12 16.20 4.15 9.57
CA ALA A 12 14.85 3.81 10.03
C ALA A 12 14.31 2.53 9.38
N ASN A 13 14.58 2.33 8.07
CA ASN A 13 14.19 1.10 7.38
C ASN A 13 14.94 -0.12 7.94
N MET A 14 16.26 -0.01 8.16
CA MET A 14 17.05 -1.12 8.69
C MET A 14 16.66 -1.48 10.13
N ASP A 15 16.42 -0.47 10.98
CA ASP A 15 15.95 -0.68 12.34
C ASP A 15 14.59 -1.42 12.36
N ALA A 16 13.67 -1.03 11.47
CA ALA A 16 12.38 -1.71 11.33
C ALA A 16 12.54 -3.15 10.82
N ILE A 17 13.43 -3.40 9.85
CA ILE A 17 13.69 -4.74 9.32
C ILE A 17 14.33 -5.64 10.37
N HIS A 18 15.31 -5.15 11.12
CA HIS A 18 15.92 -5.90 12.23
C HIS A 18 14.89 -6.22 13.30
N MET A 19 14.01 -5.25 13.64
CA MET A 19 12.92 -5.48 14.58
C MET A 19 11.93 -6.53 14.06
N LEU A 20 11.53 -6.45 12.78
CA LEU A 20 10.68 -7.45 12.14
C LEU A 20 11.27 -8.86 12.27
N LYS A 21 12.54 -9.04 11.85
CA LYS A 21 13.23 -10.35 11.89
C LYS A 21 13.35 -10.89 13.30
N LYS A 22 13.61 -10.03 14.30
CA LYS A 22 13.61 -10.39 15.72
C LYS A 22 12.23 -10.92 16.14
N LEU A 23 11.15 -10.19 15.84
CA LEU A 23 9.79 -10.59 16.22
C LEU A 23 9.33 -11.87 15.52
N GLU A 24 9.80 -12.13 14.31
CA GLU A 24 9.54 -13.37 13.58
C GLU A 24 10.30 -14.56 14.22
N THR A 25 11.56 -14.37 14.59
CA THR A 25 12.35 -15.39 15.31
C THR A 25 11.76 -15.73 16.67
N GLU A 26 11.24 -14.72 17.39
CA GLU A 26 10.59 -14.87 18.69
C GLU A 26 9.12 -15.33 18.58
N GLU A 27 8.58 -15.47 17.39
CA GLU A 27 7.19 -15.91 17.09
C GLU A 27 6.12 -15.16 17.87
N ARG A 28 6.29 -13.86 18.07
CA ARG A 28 5.39 -13.02 18.87
C ARG A 28 4.93 -11.74 18.17
N ASN A 29 3.90 -11.14 18.75
CA ASN A 29 3.47 -9.80 18.36
C ASN A 29 4.43 -8.71 18.89
N ALA A 30 4.41 -7.56 18.24
CA ALA A 30 5.16 -6.39 18.67
C ALA A 30 4.52 -5.74 19.90
N THR A 31 5.35 -5.29 20.84
CA THR A 31 4.94 -4.35 21.90
C THR A 31 4.71 -2.96 21.30
N TRP A 32 4.10 -2.05 22.06
CA TRP A 32 3.88 -0.68 21.59
C TRP A 32 5.18 0.04 21.18
N GLN A 33 6.26 -0.13 21.97
CA GLN A 33 7.57 0.46 21.64
C GLN A 33 8.18 -0.13 20.36
N GLU A 34 7.99 -1.43 20.14
CA GLU A 34 8.46 -2.10 18.93
C GLU A 34 7.63 -1.70 17.71
N GLN A 35 6.33 -1.49 17.87
CA GLN A 35 5.46 -0.92 16.81
C GLN A 35 5.89 0.50 16.44
N GLU A 36 6.37 1.31 17.38
CA GLU A 36 6.92 2.63 17.10
C GLU A 36 8.15 2.54 16.18
N ILE A 37 9.03 1.55 16.38
CA ILE A 37 10.18 1.30 15.50
C ILE A 37 9.69 0.86 14.11
N LEU A 38 8.79 -0.12 14.06
CA LEU A 38 8.25 -0.65 12.81
C LEU A 38 7.54 0.44 11.98
N SER A 39 6.82 1.36 12.63
CA SER A 39 6.07 2.44 11.98
C SER A 39 6.96 3.47 11.28
N LYS A 40 8.26 3.48 11.56
CA LYS A 40 9.25 4.35 10.91
C LYS A 40 9.76 3.80 9.57
N TYR A 41 9.35 2.58 9.20
CA TYR A 41 9.66 2.05 7.88
C TYR A 41 9.01 2.90 6.79
N VAL A 42 9.82 3.38 5.87
CA VAL A 42 9.39 4.29 4.81
C VAL A 42 9.61 3.72 3.40
N GLY A 43 10.02 2.47 3.28
CA GLY A 43 10.33 1.87 1.98
C GLY A 43 11.54 2.51 1.29
N TRP A 44 11.72 2.21 0.02
CA TRP A 44 12.96 2.50 -0.69
C TRP A 44 12.85 3.57 -1.78
N GLY A 45 11.65 4.11 -2.03
CA GLY A 45 11.39 5.03 -3.13
C GLY A 45 12.18 6.35 -3.11
N GLY A 46 12.66 6.77 -1.94
CA GLY A 46 13.46 7.99 -1.80
C GLY A 46 14.96 7.75 -1.64
N ILE A 47 15.46 6.52 -1.75
CA ILE A 47 16.85 6.14 -1.50
C ILE A 47 17.37 5.05 -2.44
N PRO A 48 17.20 5.19 -3.76
CA PRO A 48 17.68 4.19 -4.72
C PRO A 48 19.21 4.01 -4.69
N GLU A 49 19.95 5.02 -4.21
CA GLU A 49 21.40 4.99 -4.09
C GLU A 49 21.92 3.91 -3.13
N ALA A 50 21.13 3.49 -2.17
CA ALA A 50 21.48 2.40 -1.25
C ALA A 50 21.67 1.04 -1.97
N PHE A 51 21.11 0.89 -3.18
CA PHE A 51 21.19 -0.32 -4.00
C PHE A 51 22.24 -0.24 -5.12
N ASP A 52 23.03 0.86 -5.18
CA ASP A 52 24.05 1.09 -6.19
C ASP A 52 25.44 0.77 -5.63
N GLU A 53 25.98 -0.39 -5.99
CA GLU A 53 27.34 -0.87 -5.60
C GLU A 53 28.44 0.12 -5.92
N LYS A 54 28.25 0.95 -6.95
CA LYS A 54 29.28 1.92 -7.42
C LYS A 54 29.29 3.21 -6.61
N ARG A 55 28.34 3.41 -5.73
CA ARG A 55 28.21 4.60 -4.88
C ARG A 55 29.06 4.47 -3.62
N ALA A 56 30.33 4.89 -3.67
CA ALA A 56 31.24 4.83 -2.52
C ALA A 56 30.67 5.42 -1.23
N GLN A 57 29.84 6.48 -1.31
CA GLN A 57 29.18 7.10 -0.17
C GLN A 57 28.09 6.21 0.49
N TRP A 58 27.67 5.12 -0.18
CA TRP A 58 26.66 4.18 0.26
C TRP A 58 27.20 2.75 0.42
N ALA A 59 28.52 2.55 0.36
CA ALA A 59 29.14 1.23 0.38
C ALA A 59 28.77 0.42 1.64
N ASN A 60 28.76 1.07 2.81
CA ASN A 60 28.41 0.40 4.07
C ASN A 60 26.93 0.01 4.10
N GLU A 61 26.03 0.90 3.64
CA GLU A 61 24.59 0.62 3.58
C GLU A 61 24.27 -0.45 2.54
N TYR A 62 24.96 -0.43 1.40
CA TYR A 62 24.83 -1.48 0.39
C TYR A 62 25.21 -2.85 0.98
N GLN A 63 26.32 -2.92 1.70
CA GLN A 63 26.78 -4.16 2.32
C GLN A 63 25.80 -4.61 3.42
N GLU A 64 25.32 -3.70 4.27
CA GLU A 64 24.30 -4.00 5.29
C GLU A 64 23.03 -4.57 4.69
N LEU A 65 22.54 -4.03 3.56
CA LEU A 65 21.39 -4.58 2.84
C LEU A 65 21.64 -6.02 2.38
N LYS A 66 22.80 -6.28 1.80
CA LYS A 66 23.17 -7.63 1.29
C LYS A 66 23.32 -8.66 2.41
N GLU A 67 23.75 -8.24 3.57
CA GLU A 67 23.89 -9.12 4.75
C GLU A 67 22.56 -9.37 5.48
N THR A 68 21.67 -8.38 5.45
CA THR A 68 20.42 -8.43 6.23
C THR A 68 19.27 -9.05 5.46
N LEU A 69 19.16 -8.78 4.15
CA LEU A 69 18.05 -9.23 3.30
C LEU A 69 18.35 -10.58 2.66
N THR A 70 17.33 -11.41 2.49
CA THR A 70 17.43 -12.56 1.58
C THR A 70 17.54 -12.07 0.14
N GLU A 71 17.94 -12.94 -0.78
CA GLU A 71 18.01 -12.58 -2.20
C GLU A 71 16.67 -12.08 -2.74
N GLU A 72 15.56 -12.74 -2.39
CA GLU A 72 14.21 -12.35 -2.79
C GLU A 72 13.81 -11.00 -2.18
N GLU A 73 14.08 -10.79 -0.89
CA GLU A 73 13.81 -9.51 -0.21
C GLU A 73 14.62 -8.37 -0.85
N TYR A 74 15.89 -8.62 -1.17
CA TYR A 74 16.75 -7.62 -1.81
C TYR A 74 16.25 -7.25 -3.22
N ILE A 75 15.87 -8.23 -4.04
CA ILE A 75 15.33 -8.00 -5.39
C ILE A 75 14.02 -7.19 -5.29
N ALA A 76 13.11 -7.57 -4.40
CA ALA A 76 11.84 -6.88 -4.19
C ALA A 76 12.05 -5.43 -3.69
N ALA A 77 12.92 -5.23 -2.69
CA ALA A 77 13.26 -3.92 -2.17
C ALA A 77 13.86 -3.00 -3.24
N ARG A 78 14.80 -3.52 -4.04
CA ARG A 78 15.39 -2.79 -5.17
C ARG A 78 14.36 -2.41 -6.22
N ALA A 79 13.45 -3.32 -6.57
CA ALA A 79 12.38 -3.04 -7.54
C ALA A 79 11.41 -1.97 -7.03
N SER A 80 11.15 -1.90 -5.72
CA SER A 80 10.24 -0.92 -5.11
C SER A 80 10.76 0.52 -5.10
N THR A 81 12.07 0.73 -5.36
CA THR A 81 12.67 2.09 -5.40
C THR A 81 12.00 3.02 -6.40
N LEU A 82 11.34 2.48 -7.42
CA LEU A 82 10.66 3.26 -8.47
C LEU A 82 9.20 3.61 -8.13
N ASN A 83 8.58 2.92 -7.17
CA ASN A 83 7.13 2.95 -6.99
C ASN A 83 6.66 3.20 -5.55
N ALA A 84 7.56 3.29 -4.59
CA ALA A 84 7.19 3.50 -3.18
C ALA A 84 6.96 5.00 -2.90
N HIS A 85 5.70 5.41 -2.93
CA HIS A 85 5.29 6.78 -2.61
C HIS A 85 4.36 6.78 -1.39
N PHE A 86 4.75 7.52 -0.36
CA PHE A 86 3.92 7.69 0.83
C PHE A 86 2.83 8.74 0.60
N THR A 87 1.61 8.41 1.03
CA THR A 87 0.52 9.37 1.07
C THR A 87 0.68 10.27 2.29
N SER A 88 0.59 11.58 2.08
CA SER A 88 0.69 12.51 3.21
C SER A 88 -0.47 12.34 4.20
N PRO A 89 -0.23 12.55 5.50
CA PRO A 89 -1.29 12.49 6.50
C PRO A 89 -2.49 13.40 6.22
N ALA A 90 -2.27 14.54 5.57
CA ALA A 90 -3.33 15.47 5.21
C ALA A 90 -4.29 14.85 4.18
N ILE A 91 -3.77 14.13 3.18
CA ILE A 91 -4.57 13.45 2.16
C ILE A 91 -5.37 12.32 2.79
N ILE A 92 -4.75 11.49 3.63
CA ILE A 92 -5.44 10.38 4.32
C ILE A 92 -6.60 10.90 5.16
N ARG A 93 -6.37 11.94 5.98
CA ARG A 93 -7.44 12.59 6.76
C ARG A 93 -8.52 13.17 5.87
N GLY A 94 -8.17 13.79 4.75
CA GLY A 94 -9.13 14.32 3.78
C GLY A 94 -10.03 13.24 3.19
N ILE A 95 -9.47 12.08 2.85
CA ILE A 95 -10.22 10.92 2.33
C ILE A 95 -11.20 10.42 3.40
N TYR A 96 -10.75 10.19 4.64
CA TYR A 96 -11.66 9.74 5.70
C TYR A 96 -12.76 10.77 6.02
N ALA A 97 -12.42 12.05 6.08
CA ALA A 97 -13.41 13.11 6.28
C ALA A 97 -14.47 13.15 5.16
N ALA A 98 -14.06 12.87 3.91
CA ALA A 98 -15.01 12.76 2.80
C ALA A 98 -15.93 11.53 2.94
N LEU A 99 -15.38 10.38 3.34
CA LEU A 99 -16.16 9.16 3.58
C LEU A 99 -17.19 9.34 4.69
N GLU A 100 -16.80 9.97 5.82
CA GLU A 100 -17.71 10.28 6.92
C GLU A 100 -18.83 11.24 6.49
N ARG A 101 -18.51 12.27 5.69
CA ARG A 101 -19.52 13.19 5.12
C ARG A 101 -20.49 12.50 4.16
N MET A 102 -20.05 11.44 3.48
CA MET A 102 -20.91 10.60 2.64
C MET A 102 -21.73 9.58 3.45
N GLY A 103 -21.62 9.60 4.79
CA GLY A 103 -22.40 8.76 5.69
C GLY A 103 -21.77 7.41 6.02
N PHE A 104 -20.49 7.18 5.70
CA PHE A 104 -19.82 5.96 6.10
C PHE A 104 -19.57 5.95 7.63
N GLN A 105 -20.08 4.93 8.31
CA GLN A 105 -20.02 4.80 9.76
C GLN A 105 -19.23 3.55 10.22
N GLY A 106 -18.58 2.86 9.29
CA GLY A 106 -17.82 1.65 9.54
C GLY A 106 -18.30 0.47 8.69
N GLY A 107 -17.50 -0.59 8.69
CA GLY A 107 -17.74 -1.80 7.90
C GLY A 107 -16.45 -2.49 7.51
N ASN A 108 -16.46 -3.22 6.41
CA ASN A 108 -15.27 -3.87 5.86
C ASN A 108 -14.49 -2.87 4.99
N ILE A 109 -13.29 -2.51 5.41
CA ILE A 109 -12.40 -1.56 4.70
C ILE A 109 -11.28 -2.33 4.03
N LEU A 110 -11.11 -2.15 2.72
CA LEU A 110 -10.00 -2.70 1.93
C LEU A 110 -8.93 -1.64 1.66
N GLU A 111 -7.67 -1.98 1.87
CA GLU A 111 -6.50 -1.26 1.34
C GLU A 111 -5.70 -2.21 0.44
N PRO A 112 -5.82 -2.14 -0.90
CA PRO A 112 -5.33 -3.19 -1.81
C PRO A 112 -3.85 -3.08 -2.19
N ALA A 113 -3.17 -2.03 -1.78
CA ALA A 113 -1.73 -1.82 -1.89
C ALA A 113 -1.28 -0.99 -0.68
N MET A 114 -1.26 -1.66 0.48
CA MET A 114 -1.27 -0.96 1.76
C MET A 114 0.10 -0.47 2.24
N GLY A 115 1.20 -0.96 1.66
CA GLY A 115 2.53 -0.72 2.23
C GLY A 115 2.57 -1.20 3.67
N VAL A 116 2.95 -0.32 4.58
CA VAL A 116 2.91 -0.59 6.03
C VAL A 116 1.57 -0.20 6.69
N GLY A 117 0.55 0.18 5.92
CA GLY A 117 -0.80 0.44 6.43
C GLY A 117 -1.01 1.84 7.01
N ASN A 118 -0.53 2.86 6.34
CA ASN A 118 -0.71 4.25 6.81
C ASN A 118 -2.19 4.66 6.88
N PHE A 119 -3.06 4.16 6.00
CA PHE A 119 -4.50 4.39 6.10
C PHE A 119 -5.07 3.72 7.36
N PHE A 120 -4.64 2.52 7.70
CA PHE A 120 -5.09 1.84 8.93
C PHE A 120 -4.61 2.57 10.18
N GLY A 121 -3.35 3.03 10.20
CA GLY A 121 -2.78 3.78 11.33
C GLY A 121 -3.41 5.16 11.56
N MET A 122 -4.12 5.68 10.56
CA MET A 122 -4.80 6.97 10.61
C MET A 122 -6.33 6.84 10.56
N LEU A 123 -6.85 5.64 10.84
CA LEU A 123 -8.29 5.40 10.90
C LEU A 123 -8.93 6.31 11.96
N PRO A 124 -9.98 7.07 11.62
CA PRO A 124 -10.69 7.91 12.60
C PRO A 124 -11.28 7.07 13.73
N THR A 125 -11.36 7.66 14.92
CA THR A 125 -11.93 6.99 16.11
C THR A 125 -13.39 6.56 15.91
N THR A 126 -14.14 7.28 15.10
CA THR A 126 -15.51 6.98 14.67
C THR A 126 -15.62 5.67 13.87
N LEU A 127 -14.53 5.23 13.25
CA LEU A 127 -14.47 4.05 12.39
C LEU A 127 -13.72 2.85 13.03
N LEU A 128 -13.30 2.93 14.30
CA LEU A 128 -12.53 1.89 15.00
C LEU A 128 -13.26 0.52 15.09
N GLY A 129 -14.58 0.49 14.94
CA GLY A 129 -15.35 -0.76 14.85
C GLY A 129 -15.28 -1.47 13.48
N SER A 130 -14.56 -0.89 12.52
CA SER A 130 -14.43 -1.48 11.18
C SER A 130 -13.51 -2.71 11.18
N ARG A 131 -13.75 -3.61 10.23
CA ARG A 131 -12.85 -4.72 9.92
C ARG A 131 -11.90 -4.31 8.80
N LEU A 132 -10.61 -4.45 9.05
CA LEU A 132 -9.56 -3.99 8.15
C LEU A 132 -9.01 -5.16 7.34
N TYR A 133 -8.90 -4.97 6.04
CA TYR A 133 -8.40 -5.94 5.08
C TYR A 133 -7.32 -5.25 4.23
N GLY A 134 -6.08 -5.72 4.34
CA GLY A 134 -4.96 -5.20 3.61
C GLY A 134 -4.36 -6.22 2.64
N VAL A 135 -3.87 -5.74 1.51
CA VAL A 135 -3.09 -6.55 0.56
C VAL A 135 -1.81 -5.80 0.27
N GLU A 136 -0.67 -6.48 0.34
CA GLU A 136 0.63 -5.89 0.03
C GLU A 136 1.52 -6.90 -0.69
N LEU A 137 2.05 -6.48 -1.84
CA LEU A 137 2.92 -7.30 -2.67
C LEU A 137 4.34 -7.42 -2.08
N ASP A 138 4.88 -6.31 -1.55
CA ASP A 138 6.20 -6.30 -0.93
C ASP A 138 6.18 -7.04 0.40
N SER A 139 6.98 -8.10 0.48
CA SER A 139 6.94 -9.00 1.63
C SER A 139 7.40 -8.32 2.93
N ILE A 140 8.36 -7.41 2.87
CA ILE A 140 8.85 -6.69 4.06
C ILE A 140 7.75 -5.75 4.57
N SER A 141 7.20 -4.91 3.71
CA SER A 141 6.12 -3.98 4.06
C SER A 141 4.90 -4.71 4.61
N GLY A 142 4.48 -5.79 3.95
CA GLY A 142 3.31 -6.58 4.38
C GLY A 142 3.51 -7.27 5.73
N ARG A 143 4.68 -7.86 5.98
CA ARG A 143 5.01 -8.47 7.28
C ARG A 143 5.13 -7.43 8.40
N ILE A 144 5.69 -6.25 8.11
CA ILE A 144 5.68 -5.12 9.05
C ILE A 144 4.24 -4.72 9.39
N ALA A 145 3.38 -4.58 8.37
CA ALA A 145 1.96 -4.25 8.56
C ALA A 145 1.25 -5.30 9.44
N GLN A 146 1.52 -6.59 9.27
CA GLN A 146 0.97 -7.65 10.13
C GLN A 146 1.39 -7.49 11.59
N LYS A 147 2.60 -7.02 11.88
CA LYS A 147 3.07 -6.74 13.25
C LYS A 147 2.51 -5.42 13.82
N LEU A 148 2.23 -4.44 12.95
CA LEU A 148 1.59 -3.17 13.35
C LEU A 148 0.10 -3.34 13.64
N TYR A 149 -0.60 -4.17 12.85
CA TYR A 149 -2.06 -4.34 12.92
C TYR A 149 -2.46 -5.80 13.10
N PRO A 150 -2.17 -6.43 14.27
CA PRO A 150 -2.38 -7.87 14.47
C PRO A 150 -3.86 -8.29 14.42
N MET A 151 -4.81 -7.34 14.50
CA MET A 151 -6.24 -7.60 14.39
C MET A 151 -6.78 -7.42 12.97
N ALA A 152 -5.96 -6.92 12.02
CA ALA A 152 -6.35 -6.76 10.63
C ALA A 152 -6.10 -8.05 9.82
N ASN A 153 -6.88 -8.24 8.77
CA ASN A 153 -6.70 -9.34 7.82
C ASN A 153 -5.73 -8.88 6.71
N ILE A 154 -4.46 -9.16 6.86
CA ILE A 154 -3.42 -8.72 5.92
C ILE A 154 -2.88 -9.90 5.13
N THR A 155 -3.02 -9.82 3.81
CA THR A 155 -2.48 -10.78 2.83
C THR A 155 -1.21 -10.23 2.21
N VAL A 156 -0.11 -10.94 2.39
CA VAL A 156 1.18 -10.59 1.76
C VAL A 156 1.25 -11.32 0.43
N ALA A 157 0.70 -10.70 -0.60
CA ALA A 157 0.64 -11.22 -1.97
C ALA A 157 0.20 -10.11 -2.93
N GLY A 158 0.23 -10.38 -4.23
CA GLY A 158 -0.31 -9.45 -5.22
C GLY A 158 -1.84 -9.37 -5.17
N PHE A 159 -2.39 -8.21 -5.50
CA PHE A 159 -3.84 -7.98 -5.48
C PHE A 159 -4.60 -8.93 -6.43
N GLU A 160 -3.95 -9.43 -7.49
CA GLU A 160 -4.51 -10.42 -8.42
C GLU A 160 -4.91 -11.74 -7.74
N THR A 161 -4.34 -12.06 -6.59
CA THR A 161 -4.65 -13.30 -5.86
C THR A 161 -5.96 -13.24 -5.08
N THR A 162 -6.51 -12.05 -4.87
CA THR A 162 -7.77 -11.87 -4.14
C THR A 162 -8.99 -12.13 -5.02
N ASN A 163 -10.08 -12.65 -4.43
CA ASN A 163 -11.27 -13.08 -5.17
C ASN A 163 -12.60 -12.78 -4.48
N GLN A 164 -12.61 -11.91 -3.47
CA GLN A 164 -13.87 -11.47 -2.83
C GLN A 164 -14.82 -10.85 -3.86
N ARG A 165 -16.11 -10.89 -3.58
CA ARG A 165 -17.17 -10.29 -4.38
C ARG A 165 -18.18 -9.64 -3.45
N ASP A 166 -18.60 -8.41 -3.78
CA ASP A 166 -19.64 -7.68 -3.03
C ASP A 166 -19.41 -7.68 -1.51
N PHE A 167 -18.15 -7.58 -1.08
CA PHE A 167 -17.77 -7.86 0.30
C PHE A 167 -17.35 -6.61 1.09
N TYR A 168 -16.60 -5.69 0.45
CA TYR A 168 -16.11 -4.51 1.15
C TYR A 168 -17.12 -3.36 1.06
N ASP A 169 -17.21 -2.58 2.14
CA ASP A 169 -18.00 -1.35 2.19
C ASP A 169 -17.24 -0.19 1.56
N VAL A 170 -15.93 -0.16 1.78
CA VAL A 170 -15.04 0.90 1.30
C VAL A 170 -13.72 0.28 0.86
N ALA A 171 -13.16 0.81 -0.24
CA ALA A 171 -11.76 0.62 -0.59
C ALA A 171 -11.04 1.96 -0.56
N VAL A 172 -9.95 2.05 0.20
CA VAL A 172 -9.09 3.22 0.34
C VAL A 172 -7.66 2.87 -0.02
N GLY A 173 -6.83 3.83 -0.32
CA GLY A 173 -5.40 3.61 -0.49
C GLY A 173 -4.76 4.49 -1.54
N ASN A 174 -3.45 4.39 -1.63
CA ASN A 174 -2.65 4.94 -2.72
C ASN A 174 -2.26 3.76 -3.62
N VAL A 175 -3.03 3.56 -4.70
CA VAL A 175 -2.78 2.43 -5.60
C VAL A 175 -1.54 2.66 -6.46
N PRO A 176 -0.80 1.60 -6.82
CA PRO A 176 0.35 1.75 -7.70
C PRO A 176 -0.08 2.33 -9.05
N PHE A 177 0.78 3.15 -9.63
CA PHE A 177 0.53 3.76 -10.93
C PHE A 177 1.76 3.65 -11.83
N GLY A 178 1.49 3.55 -13.12
CA GLY A 178 2.51 3.34 -14.14
C GLY A 178 1.92 2.76 -15.41
N ASN A 179 2.75 2.64 -16.43
CA ASN A 179 2.32 2.12 -17.74
C ASN A 179 2.66 0.62 -17.88
N TYR A 180 2.44 -0.14 -16.83
CA TYR A 180 2.56 -1.60 -16.84
C TYR A 180 1.23 -2.24 -16.43
N LYS A 181 1.11 -3.54 -16.68
CA LYS A 181 -0.12 -4.31 -16.47
C LYS A 181 0.11 -5.40 -15.43
N VAL A 182 -0.94 -5.72 -14.69
CA VAL A 182 -0.97 -6.88 -13.81
C VAL A 182 -1.49 -8.08 -14.61
N ASN A 183 -0.90 -9.25 -14.40
CA ASN A 183 -1.40 -10.49 -14.99
C ASN A 183 -2.48 -11.09 -14.08
N ASP A 184 -3.73 -10.69 -14.33
CA ASP A 184 -4.92 -11.27 -13.69
C ASP A 184 -5.84 -11.81 -14.77
N ARG A 185 -6.02 -13.13 -14.81
CA ARG A 185 -6.79 -13.81 -15.86
C ARG A 185 -8.20 -13.22 -16.05
N ALA A 186 -8.84 -12.79 -14.96
CA ALA A 186 -10.19 -12.23 -15.01
C ALA A 186 -10.23 -10.84 -15.69
N TYR A 187 -9.14 -10.09 -15.61
CA TYR A 187 -9.05 -8.69 -16.06
C TYR A 187 -8.13 -8.47 -17.26
N ASN A 188 -7.33 -9.47 -17.68
CA ASN A 188 -6.36 -9.35 -18.78
C ASN A 188 -6.98 -8.80 -20.08
N ARG A 189 -8.24 -9.18 -20.38
CA ARG A 189 -8.99 -8.72 -21.56
C ARG A 189 -9.25 -7.21 -21.59
N LEU A 190 -9.23 -6.54 -20.43
CA LEU A 190 -9.43 -5.09 -20.33
C LEU A 190 -8.20 -4.32 -20.82
N GLY A 191 -7.02 -4.92 -20.74
CA GLY A 191 -5.76 -4.30 -21.16
C GLY A 191 -5.38 -3.04 -20.39
N PHE A 192 -5.93 -2.84 -19.19
CA PHE A 192 -5.75 -1.64 -18.39
C PHE A 192 -4.33 -1.52 -17.81
N SER A 193 -3.86 -0.28 -17.65
CA SER A 193 -2.71 0.03 -16.81
C SER A 193 -2.99 -0.35 -15.36
N ILE A 194 -1.93 -0.53 -14.56
CA ILE A 194 -2.05 -1.00 -13.19
C ILE A 194 -3.05 -0.18 -12.36
N HIS A 195 -3.00 1.15 -12.38
CA HIS A 195 -3.92 1.98 -11.60
C HIS A 195 -5.40 1.76 -12.01
N ASN A 196 -5.69 1.63 -13.31
CA ASN A 196 -7.05 1.36 -13.79
C ASN A 196 -7.51 -0.07 -13.48
N TYR A 197 -6.59 -1.04 -13.44
CA TYR A 197 -6.86 -2.40 -13.01
C TYR A 197 -7.31 -2.43 -11.54
N PHE A 198 -6.64 -1.68 -10.66
CA PHE A 198 -7.03 -1.60 -9.24
C PHE A 198 -8.46 -1.10 -9.08
N PHE A 199 -8.88 -0.08 -9.82
CA PHE A 199 -10.29 0.35 -9.84
C PHE A 199 -11.23 -0.73 -10.34
N ALA A 200 -10.92 -1.36 -11.47
CA ALA A 200 -11.79 -2.37 -12.07
C ALA A 200 -12.01 -3.57 -11.14
N LYS A 201 -10.94 -4.06 -10.50
CA LYS A 201 -11.03 -5.20 -9.57
C LYS A 201 -11.72 -4.82 -8.27
N SER A 202 -11.42 -3.64 -7.72
CA SER A 202 -12.07 -3.18 -6.49
C SER A 202 -13.57 -2.97 -6.67
N LEU A 203 -14.04 -2.53 -7.86
CA LEU A 203 -15.47 -2.43 -8.14
C LEU A 203 -16.20 -3.78 -8.06
N ASP A 204 -15.54 -4.87 -8.43
CA ASP A 204 -16.11 -6.21 -8.30
C ASP A 204 -16.08 -6.73 -6.86
N GLN A 205 -15.21 -6.19 -6.02
CA GLN A 205 -15.05 -6.61 -4.63
C GLN A 205 -15.87 -5.77 -3.64
N ILE A 206 -16.21 -4.54 -4.02
CA ILE A 206 -17.06 -3.65 -3.23
C ILE A 206 -18.52 -4.05 -3.41
N ARG A 207 -19.28 -4.04 -2.31
CA ARG A 207 -20.72 -4.25 -2.35
C ARG A 207 -21.46 -3.12 -3.05
N PRO A 208 -22.66 -3.34 -3.57
CA PRO A 208 -23.51 -2.26 -4.06
C PRO A 208 -23.71 -1.16 -3.00
N GLY A 209 -23.52 0.09 -3.40
CA GLY A 209 -23.53 1.26 -2.50
C GLY A 209 -22.22 1.51 -1.74
N GLY A 210 -21.21 0.67 -1.91
CA GLY A 210 -19.87 0.91 -1.35
C GLY A 210 -19.11 2.02 -2.10
N ILE A 211 -17.98 2.44 -1.54
CA ILE A 211 -17.20 3.59 -2.02
C ILE A 211 -15.75 3.18 -2.28
N ILE A 212 -15.18 3.66 -3.39
CA ILE A 212 -13.74 3.62 -3.67
C ILE A 212 -13.18 5.04 -3.55
N ALA A 213 -12.16 5.22 -2.72
CA ALA A 213 -11.47 6.49 -2.54
C ALA A 213 -9.94 6.28 -2.64
N TYR A 214 -9.40 6.42 -3.84
CA TYR A 214 -7.99 6.16 -4.13
C TYR A 214 -7.21 7.41 -4.47
N VAL A 215 -5.98 7.47 -3.99
CA VAL A 215 -4.93 8.28 -4.59
C VAL A 215 -4.41 7.50 -5.80
N THR A 216 -4.38 8.15 -6.96
CA THR A 216 -4.04 7.50 -8.24
C THR A 216 -3.38 8.47 -9.21
N SER A 217 -3.01 7.97 -10.38
CA SER A 217 -2.50 8.80 -11.47
C SER A 217 -3.62 9.64 -12.09
N HIS A 218 -3.31 10.91 -12.44
CA HIS A 218 -4.22 11.77 -13.21
C HIS A 218 -4.66 11.11 -14.52
N TYR A 219 -3.86 10.20 -15.09
CA TYR A 219 -4.21 9.47 -16.31
C TYR A 219 -5.48 8.60 -16.18
N THR A 220 -5.95 8.30 -14.99
CA THR A 220 -7.27 7.68 -14.79
C THR A 220 -8.38 8.56 -15.38
N MET A 221 -8.25 9.90 -15.23
CA MET A 221 -9.28 10.86 -15.63
C MET A 221 -9.02 11.50 -16.98
N ASP A 222 -7.78 11.80 -17.35
CA ASP A 222 -7.43 12.62 -18.50
C ASP A 222 -6.68 11.90 -19.63
N SER A 223 -6.50 10.58 -19.55
CA SER A 223 -5.94 9.79 -20.65
C SER A 223 -6.74 9.98 -21.94
N LYS A 224 -6.06 10.11 -23.08
CA LYS A 224 -6.70 10.16 -24.42
C LYS A 224 -7.56 8.91 -24.68
N ASN A 225 -7.13 7.74 -24.20
CA ASN A 225 -7.91 6.51 -24.31
C ASN A 225 -9.04 6.49 -23.26
N PRO A 226 -10.34 6.51 -23.64
CA PRO A 226 -11.45 6.57 -22.72
C PRO A 226 -11.90 5.20 -22.18
N SER A 227 -11.26 4.09 -22.56
CA SER A 227 -11.76 2.74 -22.29
C SER A 227 -11.95 2.47 -20.81
N ALA A 228 -10.97 2.84 -19.96
CA ALA A 228 -11.07 2.68 -18.51
C ALA A 228 -12.22 3.52 -17.92
N ARG A 229 -12.32 4.81 -18.30
CA ARG A 229 -13.40 5.69 -17.82
C ARG A 229 -14.78 5.18 -18.21
N ARG A 230 -14.94 4.70 -19.44
CA ARG A 230 -16.22 4.09 -19.89
C ARG A 230 -16.57 2.85 -19.10
N TYR A 231 -15.58 1.98 -18.86
CA TYR A 231 -15.76 0.77 -18.05
C TYR A 231 -16.20 1.10 -16.61
N LEU A 232 -15.55 2.07 -15.98
CA LEU A 232 -15.87 2.52 -14.63
C LEU A 232 -17.24 3.19 -14.57
N ALA A 233 -17.55 4.11 -15.51
CA ALA A 233 -18.82 4.83 -15.55
C ALA A 233 -20.07 3.93 -15.77
N GLN A 234 -19.89 2.75 -16.36
CA GLN A 234 -20.96 1.75 -16.49
C GLN A 234 -21.29 1.03 -15.19
N ARG A 235 -20.41 1.09 -14.17
CA ARG A 235 -20.47 0.32 -12.93
C ARG A 235 -20.56 1.16 -11.66
N ALA A 236 -20.09 2.39 -11.73
CA ALA A 236 -20.04 3.29 -10.58
C ALA A 236 -20.30 4.73 -11.00
N LYS A 237 -20.80 5.52 -10.05
CA LYS A 237 -20.92 6.97 -10.19
C LYS A 237 -19.62 7.63 -9.70
N LEU A 238 -19.06 8.54 -10.50
CA LEU A 238 -17.98 9.41 -10.04
C LEU A 238 -18.56 10.42 -9.05
N LEU A 239 -18.04 10.43 -7.82
CA LEU A 239 -18.49 11.33 -6.76
C LEU A 239 -17.64 12.61 -6.69
N GLY A 240 -16.37 12.52 -7.07
CA GLY A 240 -15.45 13.64 -7.11
C GLY A 240 -14.05 13.22 -7.53
N ALA A 241 -13.23 14.19 -7.91
CA ALA A 241 -11.79 14.06 -8.16
C ALA A 241 -11.11 15.40 -7.83
N ILE A 242 -9.91 15.36 -7.28
CA ILE A 242 -9.10 16.52 -6.89
C ILE A 242 -7.71 16.39 -7.52
#